data_bba558a0722eabdd113aec553da7fd56
#
_entry.id   bba558a0722eabdd113aec553da7fd56
#
_cell.length_a   1.000
_cell.length_b   1.000
_cell.length_c   1.000
_cell.angle_alpha   90.00
_cell.angle_beta   90.00
_cell.angle_gamma   90.00
#
_symmetry.space_group_name_H-M   'P 1'
#
loop_
_entity.id
_entity.type
_entity.pdbx_description
1 polymer ?
#
loop_
_entity_poly.entity_id
_entity_poly.type
_entity_poly.pdbx_seq_one_letter_code
_entity_poly.pdbx_strand_id
1 'polypeptide(L)'
;MTGRRGHANVFMFCCARPTGVVESRLPDRAGGCGRIFEGTPEQLLASLERLAALPDDTLVYCAHEYTVSNLRFALAAEPGSAELGVRSDGAVRMQAAGIATVPTNIAIERATNPFLRCDQVGIRNTVATRLGRPPVSRIETFTELRAWKNQFA
;
A
#
# COMPACT_ATOMS: atom_id res chain seq x y z
N MET A 1 13.96 11.99 35.40
CA MET A 1 14.00 10.90 34.39
C MET A 1 12.95 11.20 33.35
N THR A 2 13.31 11.85 32.27
CA THR A 2 12.43 12.31 31.20
C THR A 2 12.46 11.28 30.08
N GLY A 3 11.40 10.46 29.99
CA GLY A 3 11.20 9.54 28.88
C GLY A 3 10.98 10.32 27.58
N ARG A 4 11.92 10.27 26.66
CA ARG A 4 11.73 10.71 25.29
C ARG A 4 10.66 9.82 24.66
N ARG A 5 9.49 10.37 24.46
CA ARG A 5 8.51 9.78 23.53
C ARG A 5 9.09 9.92 22.13
N GLY A 6 9.46 8.81 21.53
CA GLY A 6 9.87 8.77 20.14
C GLY A 6 8.76 9.35 19.26
N HIS A 7 9.06 10.43 18.57
CA HIS A 7 8.18 10.99 17.56
C HIS A 7 8.27 10.06 16.35
N ALA A 8 7.29 9.19 16.17
CA ALA A 8 7.11 8.50 14.90
C ALA A 8 6.97 9.58 13.82
N ASN A 9 7.86 9.56 12.84
CA ASN A 9 7.79 10.49 11.70
C ASN A 9 6.49 10.25 10.94
N VAL A 10 5.68 11.28 10.95
CA VAL A 10 4.28 11.29 10.58
C VAL A 10 4.17 11.63 9.11
N PHE A 11 3.67 10.67 8.32
CA PHE A 11 3.13 10.96 7.00
C PHE A 11 1.61 10.94 7.08
N MET A 12 0.97 11.95 6.51
CA MET A 12 -0.45 12.18 6.64
C MET A 12 -1.22 11.35 5.61
N PHE A 13 -2.00 10.41 6.08
CA PHE A 13 -3.04 9.74 5.35
C PHE A 13 -4.35 10.44 5.71
N CYS A 14 -5.04 10.98 4.74
CA CYS A 14 -6.35 11.59 4.96
C CYS A 14 -7.41 10.69 4.35
N CYS A 15 -8.26 10.11 5.19
CA CYS A 15 -9.45 9.39 4.76
C CYS A 15 -10.66 10.27 4.99
N ALA A 16 -11.43 10.57 3.94
CA ALA A 16 -12.69 11.29 4.03
C ALA A 16 -13.86 10.32 3.87
N ARG A 17 -14.81 10.38 4.80
CA ARG A 17 -16.15 9.81 4.65
C ARG A 17 -17.12 10.93 4.25
N PRO A 18 -18.31 10.60 3.69
CA PRO A 18 -19.38 11.57 3.52
C PRO A 18 -19.74 12.31 4.81
N THR A 19 -19.41 11.75 5.97
CA THR A 19 -19.70 12.25 7.33
C THR A 19 -18.50 12.67 8.15
N GLY A 20 -17.29 12.72 7.59
CA GLY A 20 -16.08 13.14 8.33
C GLY A 20 -14.76 12.76 7.69
N VAL A 21 -13.70 13.44 8.10
CA VAL A 21 -12.31 13.16 7.70
C VAL A 21 -11.63 12.36 8.81
N VAL A 22 -11.06 11.22 8.47
CA VAL A 22 -10.21 10.46 9.39
C VAL A 22 -8.76 10.73 9.00
N GLU A 23 -8.05 11.48 9.83
CA GLU A 23 -6.59 11.66 9.67
C GLU A 23 -5.86 10.50 10.33
N SER A 24 -5.03 9.80 9.58
CA SER A 24 -4.07 8.86 10.13
C SER A 24 -2.65 9.23 9.70
N ARG A 25 -1.73 9.12 10.63
CA ARG A 25 -0.32 9.47 10.43
C ARG A 25 0.46 8.26 9.92
N LEU A 26 0.23 7.86 8.67
CA LEU A 26 0.96 6.77 8.04
C LEU A 26 1.65 7.26 6.76
N PRO A 27 2.85 6.74 6.46
CA PRO A 27 3.50 7.01 5.19
C PRO A 27 2.73 6.30 4.09
N ASP A 28 2.02 7.05 3.26
CA ASP A 28 1.15 6.40 2.31
C ASP A 28 1.14 6.95 0.89
N ARG A 29 0.85 6.02 -0.04
CA ARG A 29 0.79 6.25 -1.47
C ARG A 29 -0.25 5.29 -2.07
N ALA A 30 -1.17 5.78 -2.89
CA ALA A 30 -2.16 4.94 -3.58
C ALA A 30 -1.49 3.75 -4.29
N GLY A 31 -2.00 2.56 -4.07
CA GLY A 31 -1.42 1.31 -4.58
C GLY A 31 -0.12 0.86 -3.90
N GLY A 32 0.26 1.46 -2.77
CA GLY A 32 1.48 1.12 -2.05
C GLY A 32 1.38 1.36 -0.54
N CYS A 33 2.51 1.24 0.14
CA CYS A 33 2.72 1.75 1.48
C CYS A 33 4.02 2.56 1.52
N GLY A 34 4.16 3.46 2.49
CA GLY A 34 5.37 4.26 2.66
C GLY A 34 6.60 3.43 3.03
N ARG A 35 7.76 4.10 3.06
CA ARG A 35 8.98 3.50 3.61
C ARG A 35 8.91 3.45 5.13
N ILE A 36 9.53 2.44 5.71
CA ILE A 36 9.74 2.37 7.15
C ILE A 36 10.98 3.20 7.45
N PHE A 37 10.79 4.40 8.02
CA PHE A 37 11.90 5.24 8.49
C PHE A 37 12.15 5.00 9.97
N GLU A 38 11.09 4.77 10.75
CA GLU A 38 11.10 4.42 12.16
C GLU A 38 10.02 3.36 12.41
N GLY A 39 10.25 2.49 13.39
CA GLY A 39 9.33 1.39 13.70
C GLY A 39 9.66 0.09 12.97
N THR A 40 8.74 -0.85 13.02
CA THR A 40 8.92 -2.20 12.49
C THR A 40 7.91 -2.54 11.39
N PRO A 41 8.18 -3.55 10.53
CA PRO A 41 7.22 -4.04 9.55
C PRO A 41 5.87 -4.43 10.18
N GLU A 42 5.89 -5.03 11.38
CA GLU A 42 4.69 -5.44 12.11
C GLU A 42 3.82 -4.24 12.48
N GLN A 43 4.44 -3.15 12.95
CA GLN A 43 3.72 -1.92 13.30
C GLN A 43 3.09 -1.27 12.06
N LEU A 44 3.81 -1.26 10.95
CA LEU A 44 3.28 -0.72 9.69
C LEU A 44 2.14 -1.60 9.16
N LEU A 45 2.30 -2.93 9.15
CA LEU A 45 1.27 -3.86 8.72
C LEU A 45 0.00 -3.71 9.58
N ALA A 46 0.12 -3.71 10.91
CA ALA A 46 -1.01 -3.52 11.82
C ALA A 46 -1.73 -2.18 11.58
N SER A 47 -1.00 -1.14 11.22
CA SER A 47 -1.58 0.16 10.89
C SER A 47 -2.35 0.14 9.57
N LEU A 48 -1.79 -0.52 8.55
CA LEU A 48 -2.46 -0.71 7.25
C LEU A 48 -3.73 -1.56 7.38
N GLU A 49 -3.70 -2.61 8.23
CA GLU A 49 -4.86 -3.46 8.50
C GLU A 49 -6.01 -2.66 9.15
N ARG A 50 -5.70 -1.76 10.08
CA ARG A 50 -6.72 -0.87 10.66
C ARG A 50 -7.35 0.05 9.63
N LEU A 51 -6.57 0.56 8.68
CA LEU A 51 -7.10 1.36 7.56
C LEU A 51 -7.95 0.50 6.61
N ALA A 52 -7.46 -0.68 6.27
CA ALA A 52 -8.19 -1.62 5.43
C ALA A 52 -9.51 -2.12 6.05
N ALA A 53 -9.68 -2.00 7.36
CA ALA A 53 -10.92 -2.32 8.05
C ALA A 53 -11.99 -1.21 7.96
N LEU A 54 -11.65 -0.04 7.41
CA LEU A 54 -12.62 1.03 7.17
C LEU A 54 -13.64 0.60 6.08
N PRO A 55 -14.82 1.22 6.04
CA PRO A 55 -15.81 0.97 4.99
C PRO A 55 -15.25 1.16 3.58
N ASP A 56 -15.78 0.41 2.64
CA ASP A 56 -15.34 0.32 1.25
C ASP A 56 -15.33 1.66 0.51
N ASP A 57 -16.31 2.52 0.80
CA ASP A 57 -16.50 3.85 0.21
C ASP A 57 -15.64 4.94 0.87
N THR A 58 -14.85 4.59 1.88
CA THR A 58 -13.94 5.55 2.52
C THR A 58 -12.89 6.02 1.52
N LEU A 59 -12.86 7.32 1.26
CA LEU A 59 -11.90 7.92 0.33
C LEU A 59 -10.52 8.03 0.97
N VAL A 60 -9.51 7.75 0.16
CA VAL A 60 -8.10 7.72 0.53
C VAL A 60 -7.36 8.82 -0.23
N TYR A 61 -6.93 9.85 0.48
CA TYR A 61 -6.13 10.94 -0.06
C TYR A 61 -4.67 10.76 0.34
N CYS A 62 -3.80 10.58 -0.64
CA CYS A 62 -2.36 10.42 -0.42
C CYS A 62 -1.65 11.75 -0.62
N ALA A 63 -0.59 11.98 0.17
CA ALA A 63 0.19 13.23 0.10
C ALA A 63 0.95 13.41 -1.22
N HIS A 64 1.23 12.30 -1.93
CA HIS A 64 1.98 12.32 -3.20
C HIS A 64 1.33 11.38 -4.20
N GLU A 65 1.36 11.77 -5.47
CA GLU A 65 0.82 11.00 -6.57
C GLU A 65 1.88 10.07 -7.20
N TYR A 66 2.08 8.91 -6.59
CA TYR A 66 2.96 7.86 -7.10
C TYR A 66 2.20 6.65 -7.63
N THR A 67 0.92 6.79 -7.92
CA THR A 67 0.00 5.70 -8.27
C THR A 67 0.52 4.84 -9.39
N VAL A 68 0.94 5.42 -10.52
CA VAL A 68 1.44 4.66 -11.68
C VAL A 68 2.69 3.85 -11.31
N SER A 69 3.66 4.45 -10.60
CA SER A 69 4.87 3.75 -10.16
C SER A 69 4.56 2.62 -9.16
N ASN A 70 3.58 2.82 -8.28
CA ASN A 70 3.18 1.81 -7.32
C ASN A 70 2.42 0.65 -8.00
N LEU A 71 1.59 0.95 -8.99
CA LEU A 71 0.87 -0.07 -9.76
C LEU A 71 1.81 -0.91 -10.64
N ARG A 72 2.90 -0.33 -11.16
CA ARG A 72 3.97 -1.12 -11.81
C ARG A 72 4.57 -2.15 -10.85
N PHE A 73 4.85 -1.75 -9.62
CA PHE A 73 5.32 -2.67 -8.59
C PHE A 73 4.26 -3.72 -8.24
N ALA A 74 3.00 -3.31 -8.08
CA ALA A 74 1.90 -4.21 -7.76
C ALA A 74 1.73 -5.30 -8.83
N LEU A 75 1.81 -4.94 -10.12
CA LEU A 75 1.80 -5.89 -11.24
C LEU A 75 2.99 -6.86 -11.21
N ALA A 76 4.17 -6.40 -10.80
CA ALA A 76 5.33 -7.28 -10.61
C ALA A 76 5.15 -8.21 -9.40
N ALA A 77 4.49 -7.74 -8.34
CA ALA A 77 4.21 -8.52 -7.14
C ALA A 77 3.08 -9.55 -7.32
N GLU A 78 2.09 -9.24 -8.16
CA GLU A 78 0.96 -10.12 -8.47
C GLU A 78 0.70 -10.15 -9.97
N PRO A 79 1.57 -10.82 -10.76
CA PRO A 79 1.39 -10.93 -12.19
C PRO A 79 0.12 -11.72 -12.53
N GLY A 80 -0.64 -11.23 -13.52
CA GLY A 80 -1.88 -11.87 -13.95
C GLY A 80 -3.15 -11.44 -13.21
N SER A 81 -3.07 -10.51 -12.25
CA SER A 81 -4.27 -9.90 -11.66
C SER A 81 -4.97 -8.97 -12.66
N ALA A 82 -6.20 -9.35 -13.04
CA ALA A 82 -7.00 -8.57 -13.99
C ALA A 82 -7.38 -7.20 -13.42
N GLU A 83 -7.73 -7.15 -12.14
CA GLU A 83 -8.08 -5.90 -11.44
C GLU A 83 -6.91 -4.92 -11.43
N LEU A 84 -5.70 -5.41 -11.18
CA LEU A 84 -4.49 -4.60 -11.25
C LEU A 84 -4.23 -4.08 -12.66
N GLY A 85 -4.42 -4.91 -13.68
CA GLY A 85 -4.30 -4.51 -15.08
C GLY A 85 -5.23 -3.35 -15.41
N VAL A 86 -6.52 -3.48 -15.11
CA VAL A 86 -7.54 -2.45 -15.35
C VAL A 86 -7.19 -1.15 -14.60
N ARG A 87 -6.80 -1.25 -13.33
CA ARG A 87 -6.44 -0.07 -12.52
C ARG A 87 -5.19 0.61 -13.09
N SER A 88 -4.18 -0.15 -13.47
CA SER A 88 -2.93 0.37 -14.02
C SER A 88 -3.15 1.13 -15.32
N ASP A 89 -3.91 0.55 -16.25
CA ASP A 89 -4.26 1.18 -17.54
C ASP A 89 -5.08 2.46 -17.32
N GLY A 90 -6.01 2.42 -16.36
CA GLY A 90 -6.79 3.59 -15.95
C GLY A 90 -5.91 4.72 -15.42
N ALA A 91 -4.99 4.40 -14.51
CA ALA A 91 -4.09 5.39 -13.92
C ALA A 91 -3.14 6.02 -14.96
N VAL A 92 -2.63 5.22 -15.89
CA VAL A 92 -1.78 5.73 -16.99
C VAL A 92 -2.57 6.68 -17.89
N ARG A 93 -3.82 6.34 -18.24
CA ARG A 93 -4.68 7.24 -19.05
C ARG A 93 -5.01 8.54 -18.30
N MET A 94 -5.32 8.47 -17.01
CA MET A 94 -5.57 9.66 -16.19
C MET A 94 -4.35 10.56 -16.15
N GLN A 95 -3.17 10.00 -15.89
CA GLN A 95 -1.91 10.75 -15.85
C GLN A 95 -1.61 11.42 -17.21
N ALA A 96 -1.80 10.70 -18.31
CA ALA A 96 -1.60 11.24 -19.66
C ALA A 96 -2.57 12.40 -19.98
N ALA A 97 -3.77 12.39 -19.40
CA ALA A 97 -4.78 13.44 -19.53
C ALA A 97 -4.61 14.59 -18.51
N GLY A 98 -3.58 14.55 -17.65
CA GLY A 98 -3.41 15.54 -16.57
C GLY A 98 -4.46 15.45 -15.46
N ILE A 99 -5.14 14.29 -15.33
CA ILE A 99 -6.16 14.04 -14.31
C ILE A 99 -5.49 13.34 -13.13
N ALA A 100 -5.78 13.82 -11.92
CA ALA A 100 -5.26 13.22 -10.69
C ALA A 100 -5.79 11.79 -10.51
N THR A 101 -4.93 10.86 -10.08
CA THR A 101 -5.28 9.47 -9.76
C THR A 101 -5.73 9.28 -8.31
N VAL A 102 -5.71 10.34 -7.51
CA VAL A 102 -6.23 10.42 -6.14
C VAL A 102 -7.43 11.36 -6.10
N PRO A 103 -8.43 11.11 -5.22
CA PRO A 103 -8.47 10.04 -4.23
C PRO A 103 -8.76 8.66 -4.82
N THR A 104 -8.33 7.62 -4.11
CA THR A 104 -8.81 6.24 -4.27
C THR A 104 -9.80 5.91 -3.16
N ASN A 105 -10.22 4.66 -3.00
CA ASN A 105 -11.03 4.22 -1.87
C ASN A 105 -10.54 2.89 -1.29
N ILE A 106 -11.05 2.53 -0.11
CA ILE A 106 -10.62 1.33 0.61
C ILE A 106 -10.95 0.04 -0.19
N ALA A 107 -12.07 -0.02 -0.90
CA ALA A 107 -12.40 -1.18 -1.74
C ALA A 107 -11.33 -1.40 -2.83
N ILE A 108 -10.96 -0.35 -3.55
CA ILE A 108 -9.93 -0.41 -4.59
C ILE A 108 -8.56 -0.75 -4.00
N GLU A 109 -8.20 -0.16 -2.86
CA GLU A 109 -6.94 -0.48 -2.19
C GLU A 109 -6.90 -1.95 -1.74
N ARG A 110 -7.97 -2.50 -1.14
CA ARG A 110 -8.05 -3.93 -0.78
C ARG A 110 -7.97 -4.85 -2.00
N ALA A 111 -8.53 -4.44 -3.13
CA ALA A 111 -8.51 -5.25 -4.35
C ALA A 111 -7.14 -5.26 -5.06
N THR A 112 -6.32 -4.22 -4.90
CA THR A 112 -5.17 -4.00 -5.79
C THR A 112 -3.86 -3.64 -5.09
N ASN A 113 -3.88 -3.27 -3.80
CA ASN A 113 -2.67 -2.90 -3.08
C ASN A 113 -1.95 -4.17 -2.55
N PRO A 114 -0.74 -4.52 -3.03
CA PRO A 114 -0.07 -5.76 -2.65
C PRO A 114 0.24 -5.84 -1.16
N PHE A 115 0.43 -4.71 -0.49
CA PHE A 115 0.72 -4.67 0.95
C PHE A 115 -0.49 -5.00 1.82
N LEU A 116 -1.72 -4.86 1.29
CA LEU A 116 -2.96 -5.31 1.94
C LEU A 116 -3.30 -6.76 1.58
N ARG A 117 -2.65 -7.32 0.57
CA ARG A 117 -2.95 -8.61 -0.06
C ARG A 117 -1.88 -9.68 0.16
N CYS A 118 -1.07 -9.54 1.21
CA CYS A 118 0.07 -10.42 1.49
C CYS A 118 -0.28 -11.92 1.63
N ASP A 119 -1.55 -12.25 1.85
CA ASP A 119 -2.04 -13.64 1.92
C ASP A 119 -2.46 -14.22 0.57
N GLN A 120 -2.55 -13.40 -0.47
CA GLN A 120 -2.94 -13.88 -1.80
C GLN A 120 -1.89 -14.82 -2.39
N VAL A 121 -2.37 -15.91 -3.00
CA VAL A 121 -1.51 -16.99 -3.53
C VAL A 121 -0.51 -16.43 -4.57
N GLY A 122 -0.98 -15.56 -5.47
CA GLY A 122 -0.13 -14.94 -6.49
C GLY A 122 1.05 -14.18 -5.89
N ILE A 123 0.78 -13.35 -4.87
CA ILE A 123 1.80 -12.57 -4.16
C ILE A 123 2.75 -13.49 -3.40
N ARG A 124 2.22 -14.48 -2.67
CA ARG A 124 3.05 -15.45 -1.92
C ARG A 124 3.96 -16.26 -2.84
N ASN A 125 3.49 -16.66 -4.01
CA ASN A 125 4.31 -17.37 -5.01
C ASN A 125 5.42 -16.48 -5.56
N THR A 126 5.15 -15.23 -5.85
CA THR A 126 6.16 -14.26 -6.29
C THR A 126 7.24 -14.06 -5.21
N VAL A 127 6.82 -13.90 -3.96
CA VAL A 127 7.73 -13.76 -2.82
C VAL A 127 8.52 -15.06 -2.60
N ALA A 128 7.89 -16.23 -2.72
CA ALA A 128 8.57 -17.52 -2.62
C ALA A 128 9.69 -17.67 -3.66
N THR A 129 9.44 -17.25 -4.89
CA THR A 129 10.47 -17.25 -5.96
C THR A 129 11.66 -16.36 -5.58
N ARG A 130 11.42 -15.21 -4.97
CA ARG A 130 12.47 -14.29 -4.53
C ARG A 130 13.26 -14.82 -3.34
N LEU A 131 12.59 -15.46 -2.38
CA LEU A 131 13.21 -16.05 -1.19
C LEU A 131 13.89 -17.40 -1.47
N GLY A 132 13.57 -18.07 -2.59
CA GLY A 132 13.97 -19.46 -2.86
C GLY A 132 13.22 -20.48 -2.00
N ARG A 133 12.20 -20.08 -1.26
CA ARG A 133 11.32 -20.90 -0.41
C ARG A 133 9.97 -20.21 -0.15
N PRO A 134 8.92 -20.97 0.21
CA PRO A 134 7.67 -20.36 0.63
C PRO A 134 7.84 -19.44 1.86
N PRO A 135 7.18 -18.25 1.88
CA PRO A 135 7.15 -17.43 3.08
C PRO A 135 6.32 -18.11 4.18
N VAL A 136 6.84 -18.10 5.41
CA VAL A 136 6.22 -18.80 6.56
C VAL A 136 5.04 -18.05 7.17
N SER A 137 4.91 -16.75 6.90
CA SER A 137 3.86 -15.92 7.49
C SER A 137 3.49 -14.72 6.60
N ARG A 138 2.34 -14.11 6.91
CA ARG A 138 1.91 -12.85 6.29
C ARG A 138 2.93 -11.72 6.50
N ILE A 139 3.48 -11.62 7.72
CA ILE A 139 4.46 -10.58 8.03
C ILE A 139 5.77 -10.78 7.26
N GLU A 140 6.21 -12.00 7.03
CA GLU A 140 7.38 -12.26 6.20
C GLU A 140 7.11 -11.84 4.74
N THR A 141 5.93 -12.17 4.20
CA THR A 141 5.51 -11.71 2.86
C THR A 141 5.53 -10.19 2.77
N PHE A 142 4.96 -9.51 3.75
CA PHE A 142 4.93 -8.04 3.82
C PHE A 142 6.33 -7.44 3.88
N THR A 143 7.18 -7.97 4.75
CA THR A 143 8.57 -7.50 4.94
C THR A 143 9.37 -7.62 3.65
N GLU A 144 9.24 -8.75 2.97
CA GLU A 144 9.94 -8.99 1.70
C GLU A 144 9.44 -8.09 0.57
N LEU A 145 8.11 -7.91 0.46
CA LEU A 145 7.53 -6.93 -0.47
C LEU A 145 8.05 -5.51 -0.21
N ARG A 146 8.16 -5.13 1.08
CA ARG A 146 8.64 -3.80 1.44
C ARG A 146 10.12 -3.61 1.10
N ALA A 147 10.96 -4.59 1.40
CA ALA A 147 12.37 -4.61 1.03
C ALA A 147 12.54 -4.53 -0.49
N TRP A 148 11.77 -5.32 -1.23
CA TRP A 148 11.79 -5.30 -2.69
C TRP A 148 11.37 -3.95 -3.25
N LYS A 149 10.27 -3.36 -2.76
CA LYS A 149 9.80 -2.05 -3.22
C LYS A 149 10.84 -0.94 -3.01
N ASN A 150 11.69 -1.04 -2.00
CA ASN A 150 12.76 -0.05 -1.77
C ASN A 150 13.81 -0.04 -2.89
N GLN A 151 13.97 -1.17 -3.58
CA GLN A 151 14.96 -1.37 -4.66
C GLN A 151 14.31 -1.35 -6.07
N PHE A 152 12.98 -1.29 -6.13
CA PHE A 152 12.22 -1.33 -7.39
C PHE A 152 12.22 0.04 -8.06
N ALA A 153 12.71 0.08 -9.30
CA ALA A 153 12.80 1.29 -10.13
C ALA A 153 11.47 1.68 -10.77
#